data_b0b2399a1a8df37fd04ccfa48d8fb9e9
#
_entry.id   b0b2399a1a8df37fd04ccfa48d8fb9e9
#
_cell.length_a   1.000
_cell.length_b   1.000
_cell.length_c   1.000
_cell.angle_alpha   90.00
_cell.angle_beta   90.00
_cell.angle_gamma   90.00
#
_symmetry.space_group_name_H-M   'P 1'
#
loop_
_entity.id
_entity.type
_entity.pdbx_description
1 polymer ?
#
loop_
_entity_poly.entity_id
_entity_poly.type
_entity_poly.pdbx_seq_one_letter_code
_entity_poly.pdbx_strand_id
1 'polypeptide(L)'
;MAELYEKCLRVGLRMTLPRKIILEVIEAADDHPDVDEMYRRAVEKDRSISIATVYRTIKLFEEAGIIEKLDIGDGRSRYEEAGEHHEHLIDVESGEIIEFQNEELEEMKRQVALNMGYELVDHRLEL
;
A
#
# COMPACT_ATOMS: atom_id res chain seq x y z
N MET A 1 -2.44 -11.94 -8.68
CA MET A 1 -1.05 -11.75 -9.17
C MET A 1 -0.98 -11.05 -10.52
N ALA A 2 -1.66 -11.56 -11.51
CA ALA A 2 -1.64 -10.98 -12.85
C ALA A 2 -2.08 -9.51 -12.91
N GLU A 3 -3.03 -9.14 -12.08
CA GLU A 3 -3.59 -7.78 -12.07
C GLU A 3 -2.55 -6.71 -11.72
N LEU A 4 -1.79 -6.90 -10.67
CA LEU A 4 -0.78 -5.94 -10.23
C LEU A 4 0.42 -5.92 -11.19
N TYR A 5 0.79 -7.08 -11.71
CA TYR A 5 1.82 -7.21 -12.72
C TYR A 5 1.45 -6.46 -14.00
N GLU A 6 0.20 -6.62 -14.45
CA GLU A 6 -0.32 -5.91 -15.62
C GLU A 6 -0.33 -4.39 -15.41
N LYS A 7 -0.65 -3.94 -14.21
CA LYS A 7 -0.56 -2.52 -13.86
C LYS A 7 0.85 -1.99 -14.04
N CYS A 8 1.86 -2.74 -13.58
CA CYS A 8 3.26 -2.37 -13.77
C CYS A 8 3.62 -2.23 -15.24
N LEU A 9 3.19 -3.17 -16.07
CA LEU A 9 3.45 -3.12 -17.52
C LEU A 9 2.77 -1.91 -18.17
N ARG A 10 1.54 -1.61 -17.77
CA ARG A 10 0.79 -0.48 -18.34
C ARG A 10 1.43 0.87 -18.06
N VAL A 11 2.07 1.04 -16.90
CA VAL A 11 2.78 2.29 -16.58
C VAL A 11 4.21 2.30 -17.10
N GLY A 12 4.61 1.28 -17.86
CA GLY A 12 5.91 1.24 -18.51
C GLY A 12 7.07 0.74 -17.65
N LEU A 13 6.80 0.06 -16.55
CA LEU A 13 7.84 -0.50 -15.69
C LEU A 13 8.44 -1.75 -16.31
N ARG A 14 9.77 -1.80 -16.31
CA ARG A 14 10.49 -3.02 -16.67
C ARG A 14 10.45 -3.98 -15.48
N MET A 15 9.90 -5.17 -15.69
CA MET A 15 9.76 -6.17 -14.64
C MET A 15 10.93 -7.15 -14.66
N THR A 16 11.97 -6.80 -13.88
CA THR A 16 13.12 -7.70 -13.63
C THR A 16 12.73 -8.78 -12.63
N LEU A 17 13.54 -9.83 -12.51
CA LEU A 17 13.26 -10.90 -11.56
C LEU A 17 13.13 -10.39 -10.11
N PRO A 18 14.04 -9.54 -9.59
CA PRO A 18 13.86 -8.99 -8.25
C PRO A 18 12.54 -8.21 -8.08
N ARG A 19 12.16 -7.42 -9.08
CA ARG A 19 10.91 -6.67 -9.04
C ARG A 19 9.69 -7.57 -9.01
N LYS A 20 9.71 -8.66 -9.79
CA LYS A 20 8.62 -9.66 -9.76
C LYS A 20 8.49 -10.31 -8.40
N ILE A 21 9.59 -10.68 -7.78
CA ILE A 21 9.60 -11.31 -6.45
C ILE A 21 9.06 -10.36 -5.39
N ILE A 22 9.48 -9.11 -5.41
CA ILE A 22 9.01 -8.10 -4.47
C ILE A 22 7.50 -7.84 -4.68
N LEU A 23 7.05 -7.80 -5.92
CA LEU A 23 5.63 -7.66 -6.24
C LEU A 23 4.80 -8.82 -5.69
N GLU A 24 5.30 -10.05 -5.82
CA GLU A 24 4.66 -11.24 -5.24
C GLU A 24 4.55 -11.15 -3.72
N VAL A 25 5.59 -10.65 -3.06
CA VAL A 25 5.57 -10.44 -1.60
C VAL A 25 4.48 -9.45 -1.22
N ILE A 26 4.35 -8.36 -1.96
CA ILE A 26 3.32 -7.35 -1.71
C ILE A 26 1.92 -7.93 -1.91
N GLU A 27 1.70 -8.66 -3.00
CA GLU A 27 0.40 -9.24 -3.32
C GLU A 27 -0.04 -10.31 -2.32
N ALA A 28 0.91 -11.11 -1.83
CA ALA A 28 0.62 -12.17 -0.87
C ALA A 28 0.42 -11.64 0.55
N ALA A 29 0.83 -10.41 0.82
CA ALA A 29 0.76 -9.83 2.15
C ALA A 29 -0.66 -9.40 2.51
N ASP A 30 -1.12 -9.80 3.68
CA ASP A 30 -2.40 -9.40 4.24
C ASP A 30 -2.22 -8.60 5.55
N ASP A 31 -0.98 -8.36 5.95
CA ASP A 31 -0.61 -7.81 7.25
C ASP A 31 0.09 -6.44 7.17
N HIS A 32 0.10 -5.79 6.01
CA HIS A 32 0.72 -4.48 5.80
C HIS A 32 2.18 -4.44 6.29
N PRO A 33 3.09 -5.23 5.71
CA PRO A 33 4.46 -5.31 6.18
C PRO A 33 5.24 -4.02 5.91
N ASP A 34 6.24 -3.75 6.76
CA ASP A 34 7.22 -2.71 6.49
C ASP A 34 8.29 -3.23 5.50
N VAL A 35 9.22 -2.36 5.12
CA VAL A 35 10.26 -2.72 4.13
C VAL A 35 11.16 -3.84 4.65
N ASP A 36 11.51 -3.82 5.93
CA ASP A 36 12.38 -4.85 6.52
C ASP A 36 11.73 -6.23 6.46
N GLU A 37 10.44 -6.31 6.75
CA GLU A 37 9.69 -7.56 6.65
C GLU A 37 9.52 -8.01 5.19
N MET A 38 9.31 -7.08 4.27
CA MET A 38 9.29 -7.40 2.84
C MET A 38 10.61 -7.98 2.37
N TYR A 39 11.73 -7.39 2.83
CA TYR A 39 13.06 -7.91 2.53
C TYR A 39 13.23 -9.34 3.04
N ARG A 40 12.83 -9.60 4.28
CA ARG A 40 12.92 -10.94 4.86
C ARG A 40 12.15 -11.97 4.02
N ARG A 41 10.95 -11.63 3.58
CA ARG A 41 10.12 -12.50 2.74
C ARG A 41 10.69 -12.67 1.34
N ALA A 42 11.25 -11.60 0.76
CA ALA A 42 11.87 -11.66 -0.56
C ALA A 42 13.11 -12.54 -0.55
N VAL A 43 13.93 -12.47 0.47
CA VAL A 43 15.15 -13.27 0.62
C VAL A 43 14.82 -14.77 0.71
N GLU A 44 13.70 -15.13 1.30
CA GLU A 44 13.24 -16.52 1.33
C GLU A 44 12.99 -17.07 -0.08
N LYS A 45 12.56 -16.22 -1.01
CA LYS A 45 12.33 -16.58 -2.41
C LYS A 45 13.61 -16.53 -3.25
N ASP A 46 14.48 -15.56 -3.00
CA ASP A 46 15.72 -15.37 -3.74
C ASP A 46 16.77 -14.73 -2.82
N ARG A 47 17.75 -15.51 -2.40
CA ARG A 47 18.81 -15.07 -1.47
C ARG A 47 19.75 -14.01 -2.04
N SER A 48 19.73 -13.80 -3.36
CA SER A 48 20.58 -12.79 -4.00
C SER A 48 20.02 -11.37 -3.88
N ILE A 49 18.78 -11.21 -3.44
CA ILE A 49 18.15 -9.90 -3.29
C ILE A 49 18.75 -9.17 -2.10
N SER A 50 19.25 -7.94 -2.33
CA SER A 50 19.75 -7.09 -1.27
C SER A 50 18.67 -6.19 -0.70
N ILE A 51 18.87 -5.72 0.52
CA ILE A 51 17.94 -4.77 1.13
C ILE A 51 17.89 -3.46 0.33
N ALA A 52 19.00 -3.03 -0.23
CA ALA A 52 19.03 -1.84 -1.09
C ALA A 52 18.13 -1.99 -2.32
N THR A 53 18.11 -3.18 -2.92
CA THR A 53 17.23 -3.48 -4.05
C THR A 53 15.77 -3.42 -3.63
N VAL A 54 15.43 -3.92 -2.44
CA VAL A 54 14.05 -3.86 -1.92
C VAL A 54 13.62 -2.41 -1.72
N TYR A 55 14.43 -1.59 -1.07
CA TYR A 55 14.13 -0.17 -0.87
C TYR A 55 13.91 0.56 -2.19
N ARG A 56 14.82 0.37 -3.16
CA ARG A 56 14.70 1.03 -4.47
C ARG A 56 13.45 0.58 -5.22
N THR A 57 13.13 -0.70 -5.16
CA THR A 57 11.95 -1.26 -5.84
C THR A 57 10.66 -0.77 -5.22
N ILE A 58 10.58 -0.73 -3.91
CA ILE A 58 9.41 -0.20 -3.18
C ILE A 58 9.19 1.27 -3.55
N LYS A 59 10.26 2.06 -3.56
CA LYS A 59 10.17 3.47 -3.95
C LYS A 59 9.69 3.63 -5.40
N LEU A 60 10.19 2.80 -6.30
CA LEU A 60 9.78 2.80 -7.70
C LEU A 60 8.29 2.48 -7.83
N PHE A 61 7.81 1.47 -7.14
CA PHE A 61 6.39 1.09 -7.17
C PHE A 61 5.50 2.18 -6.56
N GLU A 62 5.95 2.82 -5.51
CA GLU A 62 5.22 3.94 -4.89
C GLU A 62 5.13 5.12 -5.86
N GLU A 63 6.23 5.53 -6.46
CA GLU A 63 6.26 6.65 -7.42
C GLU A 63 5.42 6.36 -8.67
N ALA A 64 5.34 5.09 -9.06
CA ALA A 64 4.53 4.68 -10.22
C ALA A 64 3.04 4.49 -9.89
N GLY A 65 2.64 4.67 -8.64
CA GLY A 65 1.24 4.51 -8.22
C GLY A 65 0.78 3.06 -8.10
N ILE A 66 1.70 2.11 -8.01
CA ILE A 66 1.38 0.68 -7.85
C ILE A 66 1.04 0.36 -6.41
N ILE A 67 1.75 0.97 -5.47
CA ILE A 67 1.52 0.81 -4.03
C ILE A 67 1.41 2.17 -3.36
N GLU A 68 0.81 2.19 -2.18
CA GLU A 68 0.67 3.38 -1.35
C GLU A 68 1.30 3.15 0.01
N LYS A 69 1.92 4.19 0.54
CA LYS A 69 2.51 4.19 1.87
C LYS A 69 1.43 4.42 2.91
N LEU A 70 1.46 3.61 3.96
CA LEU A 70 0.55 3.72 5.08
C LEU A 70 1.34 4.00 6.35
N ASP A 71 1.10 5.16 6.97
CA ASP A 71 1.69 5.55 8.23
C ASP A 71 0.62 5.53 9.32
N ILE A 72 0.79 4.64 10.29
CA ILE A 72 -0.17 4.48 11.39
C ILE A 72 0.34 5.07 12.71
N GLY A 73 1.46 5.82 12.66
CA GLY A 73 2.00 6.49 13.83
C GLY A 73 2.90 5.65 14.72
N ASP A 74 3.29 4.45 14.27
CA ASP A 74 4.21 3.56 15.02
C ASP A 74 5.69 3.74 14.62
N GLY A 75 5.99 4.74 13.80
CA GLY A 75 7.34 5.03 13.34
C GLY A 75 7.83 4.15 12.19
N ARG A 76 7.01 3.24 11.69
CA ARG A 76 7.35 2.37 10.57
C ARG A 76 6.52 2.72 9.33
N SER A 77 7.17 2.68 8.17
CA SER A 77 6.47 2.83 6.89
C SER A 77 5.95 1.47 6.43
N ARG A 78 4.65 1.36 6.29
CA ARG A 78 3.98 0.18 5.77
C ARG A 78 3.43 0.48 4.39
N TYR A 79 3.18 -0.56 3.60
CA TYR A 79 2.74 -0.40 2.21
C TYR A 79 1.61 -1.36 1.89
N GLU A 80 0.75 -0.93 0.96
CA GLU A 80 -0.36 -1.73 0.46
C GLU A 80 -0.57 -1.46 -1.02
N GLU A 81 -1.33 -2.31 -1.71
CA GLU A 81 -1.70 -2.04 -3.09
C GLU A 81 -2.47 -0.73 -3.19
N ALA A 82 -2.11 0.09 -4.18
CA ALA A 82 -2.92 1.25 -4.53
C ALA A 82 -4.19 0.75 -5.22
N GLY A 83 -5.34 1.19 -4.76
CA GLY A 83 -6.62 0.74 -5.26
C GLY A 83 -7.73 1.69 -4.92
N GLU A 84 -8.94 1.16 -4.77
CA GLU A 84 -10.08 1.95 -4.35
C GLU A 84 -9.86 2.50 -2.95
N HIS A 85 -10.40 3.69 -2.73
CA HIS A 85 -10.33 4.33 -1.42
C HIS A 85 -10.97 3.44 -0.34
N HIS A 86 -10.26 3.25 0.76
CA HIS A 86 -10.79 2.53 1.92
C HIS A 86 -10.30 3.20 3.21
N GLU A 87 -10.98 2.91 4.29
CA GLU A 87 -10.65 3.42 5.62
C GLU A 87 -9.91 2.35 6.42
N HIS A 88 -9.22 2.76 7.46
CA HIS A 88 -8.45 1.86 8.32
C HIS A 88 -8.93 1.92 9.76
N LEU A 89 -9.13 0.74 10.35
CA LEU A 89 -9.33 0.57 11.78
C LEU A 89 -8.06 -0.07 12.35
N ILE A 90 -7.43 0.59 13.31
CA ILE A 90 -6.14 0.15 13.85
C ILE A 90 -6.33 -0.34 15.29
N ASP A 91 -5.97 -1.60 15.52
CA ASP A 91 -5.92 -2.14 16.89
C ASP A 91 -4.58 -1.71 17.51
N VAL A 92 -4.62 -0.80 18.46
CA VAL A 92 -3.42 -0.23 19.05
C VAL A 92 -2.67 -1.21 19.96
N GLU A 93 -3.31 -2.28 20.38
CA GLU A 93 -2.67 -3.31 21.20
C GLU A 93 -1.89 -4.32 20.36
N SER A 94 -2.49 -4.82 19.29
CA SER A 94 -1.89 -5.84 18.42
C SER A 94 -1.14 -5.27 17.24
N GLY A 95 -1.45 -4.04 16.83
CA GLY A 95 -0.96 -3.43 15.60
C GLY A 95 -1.70 -3.91 14.36
N GLU A 96 -2.75 -4.69 14.50
CA GLU A 96 -3.56 -5.16 13.39
C GLU A 96 -4.26 -3.99 12.71
N ILE A 97 -4.27 -4.01 11.38
CA ILE A 97 -4.93 -3.00 10.54
C ILE A 97 -6.07 -3.67 9.81
N ILE A 98 -7.28 -3.17 10.01
CA ILE A 98 -8.49 -3.67 9.36
C ILE A 98 -8.94 -2.62 8.36
N GLU A 99 -9.08 -3.03 7.10
CA GLU A 99 -9.59 -2.16 6.05
C GLU A 99 -11.10 -2.27 5.97
N PHE A 100 -11.78 -1.15 5.76
CA PHE A 100 -13.22 -1.16 5.57
C PHE A 100 -13.66 -0.04 4.61
N GLN A 101 -14.83 -0.23 4.04
CA GLN A 101 -15.50 0.76 3.20
C GLN A 101 -16.91 0.96 3.73
N ASN A 102 -17.39 2.20 3.73
CA ASN A 102 -18.74 2.53 4.17
C ASN A 102 -19.26 3.70 3.33
N GLU A 103 -20.22 3.43 2.45
CA GLU A 103 -20.77 4.43 1.54
C GLU A 103 -21.50 5.56 2.25
N GLU A 104 -22.18 5.26 3.36
CA GLU A 104 -22.87 6.29 4.15
C GLU A 104 -21.88 7.27 4.75
N LEU A 105 -20.74 6.77 5.24
CA LEU A 105 -19.67 7.60 5.77
C LEU A 105 -19.07 8.47 4.67
N GLU A 106 -18.83 7.91 3.50
CA GLU A 106 -18.30 8.64 2.33
C GLU A 106 -19.22 9.79 1.94
N GLU A 107 -20.53 9.54 1.87
CA GLU A 107 -21.50 10.56 1.53
C GLU A 107 -21.56 11.65 2.60
N MET A 108 -21.48 11.28 3.86
CA MET A 108 -21.43 12.24 4.98
C MET A 108 -20.23 13.16 4.87
N LYS A 109 -19.06 12.63 4.55
CA LYS A 109 -17.85 13.43 4.37
C LYS A 109 -17.99 14.43 3.22
N ARG A 110 -18.57 13.99 2.10
CA ARG A 110 -18.84 14.87 0.94
C ARG A 110 -19.78 16.01 1.32
N GLN A 111 -20.84 15.72 2.06
CA GLN A 111 -21.79 16.74 2.50
C GLN A 111 -21.15 17.75 3.45
N VAL A 112 -20.30 17.29 4.36
CA VAL A 112 -19.55 18.19 5.25
C VAL A 112 -18.70 19.17 4.45
N ALA A 113 -17.95 18.66 3.46
CA ALA A 113 -17.10 19.49 2.61
C ALA A 113 -17.93 20.51 1.82
N LEU A 114 -19.04 20.08 1.22
CA LEU A 114 -19.94 20.97 0.45
C LEU A 114 -20.55 22.04 1.34
N ASN A 115 -20.99 21.71 2.54
CA ASN A 115 -21.56 22.68 3.49
C ASN A 115 -20.54 23.73 3.90
N MET A 116 -19.24 23.42 3.84
CA MET A 116 -18.16 24.35 4.11
C MET A 116 -17.71 25.13 2.88
N GLY A 117 -18.31 24.88 1.71
CA GLY A 117 -18.00 25.56 0.46
C GLY A 117 -16.87 24.93 -0.33
N TYR A 118 -16.60 23.65 -0.11
CA TYR A 118 -15.51 22.93 -0.80
C TYR A 118 -16.00 21.66 -1.46
N GLU A 119 -15.23 21.20 -2.45
CA GLU A 119 -15.40 19.89 -3.06
C GLU A 119 -14.38 18.94 -2.47
N LEU A 120 -14.84 17.78 -2.00
CA LEU A 120 -13.95 16.75 -1.44
C LEU A 120 -13.21 16.05 -2.58
N VAL A 121 -11.88 16.17 -2.61
CA VAL A 121 -11.03 15.54 -3.61
C VAL A 121 -10.41 14.26 -3.07
N ASP A 122 -9.94 14.31 -1.83
CA ASP A 122 -9.33 13.16 -1.17
C ASP A 122 -9.47 13.33 0.35
N HIS A 123 -9.42 12.22 1.06
CA HIS A 123 -9.52 12.25 2.52
C HIS A 123 -8.92 10.99 3.13
N ARG A 124 -8.73 11.04 4.43
CA ARG A 124 -8.16 9.92 5.20
C ARG A 124 -8.89 9.81 6.52
N LEU A 125 -9.24 8.59 6.91
CA LEU A 125 -9.85 8.29 8.21
C LEU A 125 -9.18 7.07 8.82
N GLU A 126 -8.73 7.22 10.06
CA GLU A 126 -8.15 6.13 10.84
C GLU A 126 -8.86 6.08 12.18
N LEU A 127 -9.29 4.90 12.57
CA LEU A 127 -10.01 4.68 13.82
C LEU A 127 -9.22 3.79 14.79
#